data_5528250ebaa1e018448e313322f2f201
#
_entry.id   5528250ebaa1e018448e313322f2f201
#
_cell.length_a   1.000
_cell.length_b   1.000
_cell.length_c   1.000
_cell.angle_alpha   90.00
_cell.angle_beta   90.00
_cell.angle_gamma   90.00
#
_symmetry.space_group_name_H-M   'P 1'
#
loop_
_entity.id
_entity.type
_entity.pdbx_description
1 polymer ?
#
loop_
_entity_poly.entity_id
_entity_poly.type
_entity_poly.pdbx_seq_one_letter_code
_entity_poly.pdbx_strand_id
1 'polypeptide(L)'
;MNEKFMKEKPVFPLIMSMATPMVISMLVNSLYNIVDSFFVAKIGEDAITALSLVYPVQNLVNALAIGFGVGLNAVIAFHLGAGEKEAADTAATHGFLFSILHGIIAAAVSIPIMRPFLKMFTQSENVISLGVRYSTIVFSFSIVIMISLAYEKIFQAVGRMNASMAGLMTGCIVNIILDPLLIFGIGPFPKMGIDGAALATGIGQVSTLLLYVVLYAVKKPSVTINRRYLKRNKAIDRKLYFVGIPASINLALPSLLVSSLNAMLASFSQIYVVVLGVYYKLQTFLYLPANGIVQGMRPIIGYNYGAAEHKRVKKIYDITLVLTAGIMLFGTVLCLALPHKLIGMFTDNPETINAGKKALRIISAGFVVSSISVTSSGALEGLGKGVESLIISLCRYAVIIIPTAFVLTRIFGADGVWNAFWIAEAASAVISAVVYKKAVGNKLNSRRAESNY
;
A
#
# COMPACT_ATOMS: atom_id res chain seq x y z
N MET A 1 -4.38 -27.61 -0.68
CA MET A 1 -3.35 -27.39 0.36
C MET A 1 -4.08 -26.93 1.61
N ASN A 2 -3.84 -27.57 2.72
CA ASN A 2 -4.45 -27.20 4.00
C ASN A 2 -3.62 -26.06 4.62
N GLU A 3 -4.24 -24.98 5.10
CA GLU A 3 -3.58 -23.78 5.69
C GLU A 3 -2.72 -24.11 6.92
N LYS A 4 -2.79 -25.33 7.41
CA LYS A 4 -1.94 -25.83 8.51
C LYS A 4 -0.45 -25.58 8.29
N PHE A 5 0.00 -25.50 7.02
CA PHE A 5 1.40 -25.15 6.72
C PHE A 5 1.82 -23.80 7.33
N MET A 6 0.89 -22.85 7.51
CA MET A 6 1.17 -21.56 8.17
C MET A 6 1.51 -21.73 9.65
N LYS A 7 1.06 -22.84 10.27
CA LYS A 7 1.36 -23.19 11.66
C LYS A 7 2.54 -24.18 11.77
N GLU A 8 2.75 -25.06 10.78
CA GLU A 8 3.67 -26.18 10.87
C GLU A 8 5.07 -25.88 10.29
N LYS A 9 5.16 -25.14 9.18
CA LYS A 9 6.44 -24.83 8.53
C LYS A 9 7.37 -24.03 9.43
N PRO A 10 8.70 -24.22 9.35
CA PRO A 10 9.67 -23.34 9.99
C PRO A 10 9.43 -21.86 9.61
N VAL A 11 9.55 -20.93 10.58
CA VAL A 11 9.07 -19.55 10.40
C VAL A 11 9.81 -18.80 9.30
N PHE A 12 11.14 -18.91 9.23
CA PHE A 12 11.92 -18.18 8.22
C PHE A 12 11.58 -18.61 6.76
N PRO A 13 11.61 -19.92 6.40
CA PRO A 13 11.17 -20.35 5.07
C PRO A 13 9.70 -20.03 4.78
N LEU A 14 8.85 -20.02 5.79
CA LEU A 14 7.46 -19.65 5.66
C LEU A 14 7.33 -18.16 5.25
N ILE A 15 7.99 -17.26 6.00
CA ILE A 15 8.00 -15.81 5.67
C ILE A 15 8.53 -15.60 4.25
N MET A 16 9.66 -16.21 3.90
CA MET A 16 10.24 -16.06 2.55
C MET A 16 9.31 -16.55 1.45
N SER A 17 8.64 -17.70 1.65
CA SER A 17 7.70 -18.24 0.67
C SER A 17 6.45 -17.36 0.45
N MET A 18 6.10 -16.55 1.45
CA MET A 18 4.97 -15.61 1.38
C MET A 18 5.40 -14.21 0.93
N ALA A 19 6.57 -13.76 1.35
CA ALA A 19 7.08 -12.43 1.06
C ALA A 19 7.63 -12.29 -0.37
N THR A 20 8.38 -13.28 -0.86
CA THR A 20 9.01 -13.21 -2.19
C THR A 20 8.01 -12.92 -3.31
N PRO A 21 6.85 -13.62 -3.42
CA PRO A 21 5.85 -13.28 -4.42
C PRO A 21 5.33 -11.84 -4.28
N MET A 22 5.19 -11.34 -3.05
CA MET A 22 4.71 -9.97 -2.81
C MET A 22 5.73 -8.92 -3.20
N VAL A 23 7.01 -9.14 -2.89
CA VAL A 23 8.11 -8.26 -3.33
C VAL A 23 8.16 -8.18 -4.85
N ILE A 24 8.10 -9.34 -5.54
CA ILE A 24 8.08 -9.38 -7.01
C ILE A 24 6.87 -8.63 -7.56
N SER A 25 5.68 -8.86 -6.99
CA SER A 25 4.44 -8.18 -7.41
C SER A 25 4.57 -6.67 -7.30
N MET A 26 5.11 -6.18 -6.17
CA MET A 26 5.29 -4.75 -5.94
C MET A 26 6.32 -4.13 -6.88
N LEU A 27 7.42 -4.85 -7.20
CA LEU A 27 8.40 -4.42 -8.18
C LEU A 27 7.77 -4.28 -9.57
N VAL A 28 7.03 -5.30 -10.03
CA VAL A 28 6.35 -5.28 -11.33
C VAL A 28 5.31 -4.16 -11.39
N ASN A 29 4.56 -3.95 -10.30
CA ASN A 29 3.59 -2.86 -10.21
C ASN A 29 4.26 -1.47 -10.25
N SER A 30 5.43 -1.31 -9.62
CA SER A 30 6.20 -0.06 -9.72
C SER A 30 6.71 0.19 -11.14
N LEU A 31 7.22 -0.85 -11.81
CA LEU A 31 7.67 -0.76 -13.20
C LEU A 31 6.51 -0.41 -14.14
N TYR A 32 5.37 -1.06 -13.97
CA TYR A 32 4.16 -0.76 -14.73
C TYR A 32 3.77 0.73 -14.61
N ASN A 33 3.73 1.29 -13.41
CA ASN A 33 3.38 2.71 -13.22
C ASN A 33 4.36 3.67 -13.92
N ILE A 34 5.65 3.31 -13.98
CA ILE A 34 6.66 4.10 -14.71
C ILE A 34 6.42 4.03 -16.21
N VAL A 35 6.16 2.82 -16.74
CA VAL A 35 5.93 2.58 -18.17
C VAL A 35 4.66 3.29 -18.65
N ASP A 36 3.57 3.17 -17.91
CA ASP A 36 2.31 3.88 -18.19
C ASP A 36 2.53 5.40 -18.25
N SER A 37 3.16 5.98 -17.22
CA SER A 37 3.49 7.41 -17.20
C SER A 37 4.39 7.84 -18.37
N PHE A 38 5.33 6.99 -18.79
CA PHE A 38 6.20 7.25 -19.94
C PHE A 38 5.41 7.32 -21.25
N PHE A 39 4.46 6.40 -21.47
CA PHE A 39 3.65 6.42 -22.69
C PHE A 39 2.66 7.60 -22.68
N VAL A 40 2.06 7.93 -21.55
CA VAL A 40 1.18 9.11 -21.42
C VAL A 40 1.95 10.41 -21.66
N ALA A 41 3.19 10.52 -21.17
CA ALA A 41 4.04 11.69 -21.44
C ALA A 41 4.30 11.92 -22.95
N LYS A 42 4.34 10.86 -23.73
CA LYS A 42 4.48 10.96 -25.21
C LYS A 42 3.24 11.46 -25.94
N ILE A 43 2.08 11.50 -25.30
CA ILE A 43 0.87 12.08 -25.87
C ILE A 43 0.99 13.60 -25.91
N GLY A 44 1.57 14.21 -24.87
CA GLY A 44 1.80 15.65 -24.74
C GLY A 44 1.77 16.12 -23.29
N GLU A 45 2.20 17.36 -23.06
CA GLU A 45 2.28 17.97 -21.72
C GLU A 45 0.91 18.07 -21.03
N ASP A 46 -0.15 18.39 -21.78
CA ASP A 46 -1.51 18.49 -21.25
C ASP A 46 -2.02 17.12 -20.76
N ALA A 47 -1.64 16.02 -21.42
CA ALA A 47 -2.06 14.67 -21.02
C ALA A 47 -1.40 14.23 -19.70
N ILE A 48 -0.09 14.47 -19.54
CA ILE A 48 0.60 14.14 -18.29
C ILE A 48 0.17 15.05 -17.14
N THR A 49 -0.14 16.32 -17.44
CA THR A 49 -0.71 17.26 -16.47
C THR A 49 -2.08 16.77 -16.00
N ALA A 50 -2.95 16.39 -16.93
CA ALA A 50 -4.27 15.84 -16.63
C ALA A 50 -4.17 14.57 -15.75
N LEU A 51 -3.29 13.61 -16.11
CA LEU A 51 -3.04 12.41 -15.32
C LEU A 51 -2.57 12.74 -13.90
N SER A 52 -1.65 13.69 -13.77
CA SER A 52 -1.11 14.12 -12.48
C SER A 52 -2.18 14.75 -11.59
N LEU A 53 -3.12 15.50 -12.16
CA LEU A 53 -4.24 16.11 -11.43
C LEU A 53 -5.33 15.08 -11.06
N VAL A 54 -5.52 14.02 -11.84
CA VAL A 54 -6.45 12.91 -11.52
C VAL A 54 -5.89 12.00 -10.44
N TYR A 55 -4.57 11.83 -10.38
CA TYR A 55 -3.89 10.88 -9.51
C TYR A 55 -4.29 10.94 -8.03
N PRO A 56 -4.48 12.10 -7.37
CA PRO A 56 -4.89 12.14 -5.96
C PRO A 56 -6.22 11.43 -5.68
N VAL A 57 -7.22 11.60 -6.56
CA VAL A 57 -8.53 10.95 -6.42
C VAL A 57 -8.40 9.45 -6.68
N GLN A 58 -7.64 9.06 -7.69
CA GLN A 58 -7.36 7.66 -8.00
C GLN A 58 -6.63 6.97 -6.83
N ASN A 59 -5.65 7.65 -6.23
CA ASN A 59 -4.92 7.13 -5.07
C ASN A 59 -5.84 6.98 -3.84
N LEU A 60 -6.78 7.90 -3.62
CA LEU A 60 -7.77 7.78 -2.55
C LEU A 60 -8.66 6.55 -2.74
N VAL A 61 -9.18 6.32 -3.95
CA VAL A 61 -9.98 5.13 -4.28
C VAL A 61 -9.18 3.86 -4.06
N ASN A 62 -7.92 3.83 -4.49
CA ASN A 62 -7.02 2.70 -4.26
C ASN A 62 -6.72 2.48 -2.77
N ALA A 63 -6.51 3.55 -2.00
CA ALA A 63 -6.28 3.47 -0.55
C ALA A 63 -7.49 2.86 0.18
N LEU A 64 -8.72 3.24 -0.21
CA LEU A 64 -9.94 2.64 0.33
C LEU A 64 -10.05 1.14 -0.01
N ALA A 65 -9.75 0.78 -1.25
CA ALA A 65 -9.80 -0.59 -1.74
C ALA A 65 -8.77 -1.49 -1.05
N ILE A 66 -7.51 -1.05 -1.00
CA ILE A 66 -6.42 -1.80 -0.37
C ILE A 66 -6.64 -1.90 1.13
N GLY A 67 -7.03 -0.80 1.79
CA GLY A 67 -7.27 -0.77 3.22
C GLY A 67 -8.40 -1.70 3.65
N PHE A 68 -9.55 -1.66 2.96
CA PHE A 68 -10.63 -2.62 3.20
C PHE A 68 -10.17 -4.07 2.97
N GLY A 69 -9.38 -4.30 1.92
CA GLY A 69 -8.77 -5.59 1.65
C GLY A 69 -7.81 -6.08 2.75
N VAL A 70 -7.08 -5.19 3.42
CA VAL A 70 -6.28 -5.54 4.61
C VAL A 70 -7.17 -6.05 5.74
N GLY A 71 -8.30 -5.39 5.98
CA GLY A 71 -9.31 -5.86 6.93
C GLY A 71 -9.84 -7.25 6.59
N LEU A 72 -10.17 -7.46 5.31
CA LEU A 72 -10.64 -8.77 4.82
C LEU A 72 -9.58 -9.87 5.04
N ASN A 73 -8.33 -9.60 4.68
CA ASN A 73 -7.21 -10.52 4.89
C ASN A 73 -7.04 -10.89 6.37
N ALA A 74 -7.01 -9.91 7.26
CA ALA A 74 -6.80 -10.11 8.69
C ALA A 74 -7.92 -10.94 9.35
N VAL A 75 -9.19 -10.62 9.02
CA VAL A 75 -10.35 -11.33 9.60
C VAL A 75 -10.42 -12.77 9.12
N ILE A 76 -10.22 -13.02 7.82
CA ILE A 76 -10.20 -14.38 7.27
C ILE A 76 -9.06 -15.20 7.88
N ALA A 77 -7.83 -14.66 7.87
CA ALA A 77 -6.67 -15.39 8.39
C ALA A 77 -6.83 -15.74 9.88
N PHE A 78 -7.36 -14.81 10.68
CA PHE A 78 -7.65 -15.04 12.09
C PHE A 78 -8.65 -16.20 12.31
N HIS A 79 -9.81 -16.17 11.64
CA HIS A 79 -10.85 -17.19 11.81
C HIS A 79 -10.42 -18.56 11.26
N LEU A 80 -9.62 -18.59 10.18
CA LEU A 80 -9.01 -19.84 9.71
C LEU A 80 -8.04 -20.42 10.75
N GLY A 81 -7.22 -19.57 11.36
CA GLY A 81 -6.31 -19.98 12.43
C GLY A 81 -7.03 -20.49 13.67
N ALA A 82 -8.15 -19.88 14.02
CA ALA A 82 -9.01 -20.29 15.13
C ALA A 82 -9.81 -21.58 14.85
N GLY A 83 -9.77 -22.10 13.61
CA GLY A 83 -10.60 -23.25 13.20
C GLY A 83 -12.06 -22.90 12.91
N GLU A 84 -12.41 -21.64 12.91
CA GLU A 84 -13.76 -21.10 12.72
C GLU A 84 -14.06 -20.90 11.22
N LYS A 85 -14.13 -21.99 10.47
CA LYS A 85 -14.27 -21.94 9.01
C LYS A 85 -15.52 -21.17 8.56
N GLU A 86 -16.64 -21.37 9.22
CA GLU A 86 -17.91 -20.69 8.88
C GLU A 86 -17.79 -19.17 9.03
N ALA A 87 -17.09 -18.69 10.05
CA ALA A 87 -16.81 -17.28 10.23
C ALA A 87 -15.87 -16.73 9.14
N ALA A 88 -14.86 -17.51 8.72
CA ALA A 88 -13.98 -17.15 7.61
C ALA A 88 -14.73 -17.08 6.27
N ASP A 89 -15.61 -18.03 5.98
CA ASP A 89 -16.48 -18.06 4.79
C ASP A 89 -17.46 -16.87 4.79
N THR A 90 -18.02 -16.54 5.95
CA THR A 90 -18.88 -15.35 6.15
C THR A 90 -18.10 -14.06 5.87
N ALA A 91 -16.89 -13.95 6.44
CA ALA A 91 -16.03 -12.77 6.21
C ALA A 91 -15.67 -12.60 4.72
N ALA A 92 -15.34 -13.69 4.02
CA ALA A 92 -15.04 -13.66 2.60
C ALA A 92 -16.28 -13.28 1.76
N THR A 93 -17.45 -13.80 2.09
CA THR A 93 -18.70 -13.51 1.37
C THR A 93 -19.12 -12.06 1.58
N HIS A 94 -19.13 -11.57 2.83
CA HIS A 94 -19.46 -10.17 3.14
C HIS A 94 -18.40 -9.21 2.58
N GLY A 95 -17.11 -9.53 2.71
CA GLY A 95 -16.05 -8.72 2.14
C GLY A 95 -16.15 -8.59 0.62
N PHE A 96 -16.50 -9.67 -0.08
CA PHE A 96 -16.76 -9.64 -1.51
C PHE A 96 -17.94 -8.71 -1.87
N LEU A 97 -19.06 -8.82 -1.15
CA LEU A 97 -20.24 -7.97 -1.39
C LEU A 97 -19.96 -6.50 -1.09
N PHE A 98 -19.28 -6.22 0.02
CA PHE A 98 -18.90 -4.84 0.35
C PHE A 98 -17.91 -4.27 -0.67
N SER A 99 -17.03 -5.09 -1.24
CA SER A 99 -16.16 -4.65 -2.33
C SER A 99 -16.95 -4.22 -3.58
N ILE A 100 -18.00 -4.96 -3.94
CA ILE A 100 -18.91 -4.53 -5.02
C ILE A 100 -19.57 -3.19 -4.67
N LEU A 101 -20.11 -3.08 -3.47
CA LEU A 101 -20.76 -1.85 -3.01
C LEU A 101 -19.79 -0.65 -3.00
N HIS A 102 -18.57 -0.84 -2.48
CA HIS A 102 -17.54 0.20 -2.50
C HIS A 102 -17.15 0.58 -3.92
N GLY A 103 -17.08 -0.38 -4.85
CA GLY A 103 -16.80 -0.11 -6.26
C GLY A 103 -17.88 0.74 -6.91
N ILE A 104 -19.16 0.45 -6.64
CA ILE A 104 -20.30 1.24 -7.12
C ILE A 104 -20.24 2.66 -6.56
N ILE A 105 -20.02 2.80 -5.24
CA ILE A 105 -19.91 4.10 -4.57
C ILE A 105 -18.71 4.89 -5.12
N ALA A 106 -17.56 4.25 -5.30
CA ALA A 106 -16.36 4.88 -5.83
C ALA A 106 -16.62 5.43 -7.24
N ALA A 107 -17.24 4.66 -8.14
CA ALA A 107 -17.59 5.13 -9.46
C ALA A 107 -18.62 6.28 -9.41
N ALA A 108 -19.70 6.09 -8.65
CA ALA A 108 -20.81 7.07 -8.55
C ALA A 108 -20.36 8.41 -7.95
N VAL A 109 -19.37 8.42 -7.07
CA VAL A 109 -18.84 9.64 -6.44
C VAL A 109 -17.70 10.24 -7.27
N SER A 110 -16.73 9.41 -7.70
CA SER A 110 -15.52 9.94 -8.34
C SER A 110 -15.77 10.50 -9.74
N ILE A 111 -16.65 9.88 -10.55
CA ILE A 111 -16.92 10.36 -11.91
C ILE A 111 -17.49 11.78 -11.92
N PRO A 112 -18.59 12.10 -11.22
CA PRO A 112 -19.18 13.45 -11.30
C PRO A 112 -18.32 14.51 -10.59
N ILE A 113 -17.53 14.16 -9.58
CA ILE A 113 -16.71 15.13 -8.84
C ILE A 113 -15.47 15.56 -9.61
N MET A 114 -15.03 14.79 -10.62
CA MET A 114 -13.76 15.06 -11.31
C MET A 114 -13.72 16.42 -12.00
N ARG A 115 -14.78 16.81 -12.71
CA ARG A 115 -14.76 18.10 -13.42
C ARG A 115 -14.66 19.29 -12.46
N PRO A 116 -15.48 19.44 -11.41
CA PRO A 116 -15.31 20.50 -10.42
C PRO A 116 -13.96 20.42 -9.69
N PHE A 117 -13.47 19.21 -9.39
CA PHE A 117 -12.17 19.01 -8.75
C PHE A 117 -11.02 19.55 -9.62
N LEU A 118 -10.97 19.19 -10.91
CA LEU A 118 -9.94 19.67 -11.84
C LEU A 118 -9.97 21.19 -12.02
N LYS A 119 -11.14 21.81 -12.05
CA LYS A 119 -11.32 23.27 -12.14
C LYS A 119 -10.72 24.04 -10.96
N MET A 120 -10.48 23.38 -9.80
CA MET A 120 -9.79 24.01 -8.66
C MET A 120 -8.28 24.19 -8.90
N PHE A 121 -7.69 23.44 -9.85
CA PHE A 121 -6.25 23.40 -10.05
C PHE A 121 -5.79 23.96 -11.40
N THR A 122 -6.68 24.04 -12.39
CA THR A 122 -6.33 24.55 -13.73
C THR A 122 -7.48 25.28 -14.41
N GLN A 123 -7.15 26.25 -15.24
CA GLN A 123 -8.07 26.97 -16.12
C GLN A 123 -8.04 26.42 -17.57
N SER A 124 -7.14 25.49 -17.89
CA SER A 124 -7.04 24.90 -19.22
C SER A 124 -8.19 23.92 -19.45
N GLU A 125 -9.16 24.30 -20.29
CA GLU A 125 -10.28 23.41 -20.65
C GLU A 125 -9.79 22.13 -21.35
N ASN A 126 -8.64 22.18 -22.06
CA ASN A 126 -8.05 20.99 -22.67
C ASN A 126 -7.59 19.98 -21.59
N VAL A 127 -6.84 20.45 -20.58
CA VAL A 127 -6.40 19.60 -19.45
C VAL A 127 -7.60 19.04 -18.68
N ILE A 128 -8.62 19.88 -18.43
CA ILE A 128 -9.85 19.45 -17.76
C ILE A 128 -10.57 18.38 -18.58
N SER A 129 -10.72 18.59 -19.89
CA SER A 129 -11.37 17.62 -20.79
C SER A 129 -10.63 16.27 -20.79
N LEU A 130 -9.30 16.29 -20.95
CA LEU A 130 -8.47 15.10 -20.93
C LEU A 130 -8.57 14.36 -19.57
N GLY A 131 -8.52 15.10 -18.47
CA GLY A 131 -8.63 14.54 -17.13
C GLY A 131 -10.01 13.92 -16.86
N VAL A 132 -11.10 14.55 -17.30
CA VAL A 132 -12.46 14.01 -17.17
C VAL A 132 -12.63 12.75 -18.01
N ARG A 133 -12.15 12.73 -19.26
CA ARG A 133 -12.21 11.55 -20.14
C ARG A 133 -11.46 10.38 -19.53
N TYR A 134 -10.20 10.59 -19.15
CA TYR A 134 -9.35 9.58 -18.49
C TYR A 134 -10.04 9.02 -17.23
N SER A 135 -10.42 9.90 -16.32
CA SER A 135 -10.99 9.51 -15.02
C SER A 135 -12.34 8.81 -15.15
N THR A 136 -13.19 9.23 -16.09
CA THR A 136 -14.48 8.57 -16.35
C THR A 136 -14.27 7.13 -16.77
N ILE A 137 -13.33 6.86 -17.68
CA ILE A 137 -13.02 5.49 -18.10
C ILE A 137 -12.45 4.69 -16.91
N VAL A 138 -11.41 5.20 -16.24
CA VAL A 138 -10.75 4.46 -15.14
C VAL A 138 -11.71 4.17 -14.00
N PHE A 139 -12.50 5.15 -13.55
CA PHE A 139 -13.44 4.94 -12.44
C PHE A 139 -14.66 4.07 -12.83
N SER A 140 -14.98 3.94 -14.09
CA SER A 140 -15.99 2.96 -14.54
C SER A 140 -15.55 1.51 -14.25
N PHE A 141 -14.25 1.25 -14.16
CA PHE A 141 -13.70 -0.04 -13.74
C PHE A 141 -13.56 -0.22 -12.23
N SER A 142 -14.00 0.75 -11.41
CA SER A 142 -13.84 0.67 -9.93
C SER A 142 -14.43 -0.60 -9.33
N ILE A 143 -15.56 -1.08 -9.85
CA ILE A 143 -16.16 -2.35 -9.41
C ILE A 143 -15.21 -3.52 -9.67
N VAL A 144 -14.62 -3.57 -10.87
CA VAL A 144 -13.66 -4.61 -11.27
C VAL A 144 -12.44 -4.57 -10.37
N ILE A 145 -11.89 -3.38 -10.10
CA ILE A 145 -10.73 -3.16 -9.23
C ILE A 145 -11.02 -3.66 -7.82
N MET A 146 -12.16 -3.26 -7.24
CA MET A 146 -12.55 -3.65 -5.87
C MET A 146 -12.74 -5.16 -5.73
N ILE A 147 -13.37 -5.81 -6.70
CA ILE A 147 -13.56 -7.27 -6.72
C ILE A 147 -12.22 -7.99 -6.89
N SER A 148 -11.35 -7.50 -7.77
CA SER A 148 -10.01 -8.05 -7.97
C SER A 148 -9.19 -8.02 -6.68
N LEU A 149 -9.23 -6.89 -5.95
CA LEU A 149 -8.56 -6.74 -4.65
C LEU A 149 -9.17 -7.67 -3.59
N ALA A 150 -10.50 -7.88 -3.59
CA ALA A 150 -11.11 -8.84 -2.67
C ALA A 150 -10.58 -10.27 -2.90
N TYR A 151 -10.53 -10.73 -4.15
CA TYR A 151 -9.94 -12.04 -4.48
C TYR A 151 -8.46 -12.11 -4.10
N GLU A 152 -7.69 -11.07 -4.42
CA GLU A 152 -6.28 -10.98 -4.04
C GLU A 152 -6.10 -11.19 -2.53
N LYS A 153 -6.89 -10.49 -1.71
CA LYS A 153 -6.78 -10.57 -0.25
C LYS A 153 -7.30 -11.88 0.31
N ILE A 154 -8.29 -12.50 -0.33
CA ILE A 154 -8.71 -13.87 0.00
C ILE A 154 -7.58 -14.87 -0.29
N PHE A 155 -6.92 -14.79 -1.48
CA PHE A 155 -5.77 -15.65 -1.78
C PHE A 155 -4.61 -15.44 -0.80
N GLN A 156 -4.33 -14.19 -0.44
CA GLN A 156 -3.31 -13.87 0.58
C GLN A 156 -3.66 -14.48 1.94
N ALA A 157 -4.92 -14.32 2.39
CA ALA A 157 -5.40 -14.82 3.69
C ALA A 157 -5.27 -16.34 3.84
N VAL A 158 -5.47 -17.09 2.75
CA VAL A 158 -5.31 -18.56 2.73
C VAL A 158 -3.87 -18.99 2.38
N GLY A 159 -2.91 -18.06 2.34
CA GLY A 159 -1.51 -18.35 2.10
C GLY A 159 -1.14 -18.65 0.65
N ARG A 160 -2.00 -18.31 -0.32
CA ARG A 160 -1.73 -18.55 -1.76
C ARG A 160 -1.15 -17.31 -2.43
N MET A 161 0.02 -16.84 -1.95
CA MET A 161 0.68 -15.63 -2.45
C MET A 161 1.05 -15.72 -3.94
N ASN A 162 1.42 -16.90 -4.44
CA ASN A 162 1.69 -17.08 -5.87
C ASN A 162 0.46 -16.84 -6.75
N ALA A 163 -0.75 -17.14 -6.25
CA ALA A 163 -1.98 -16.83 -6.98
C ALA A 163 -2.25 -15.31 -6.99
N SER A 164 -2.03 -14.65 -5.86
CA SER A 164 -2.08 -13.19 -5.75
C SER A 164 -1.09 -12.52 -6.70
N MET A 165 0.16 -12.96 -6.70
CA MET A 165 1.20 -12.48 -7.61
C MET A 165 0.81 -12.68 -9.08
N ALA A 166 0.36 -13.87 -9.47
CA ALA A 166 0.03 -14.18 -10.86
C ALA A 166 -1.07 -13.26 -11.40
N GLY A 167 -2.13 -13.01 -10.62
CA GLY A 167 -3.20 -12.09 -11.02
C GLY A 167 -2.71 -10.67 -11.22
N LEU A 168 -1.97 -10.14 -10.25
CA LEU A 168 -1.43 -8.79 -10.32
C LEU A 168 -0.46 -8.61 -11.50
N MET A 169 0.45 -9.57 -11.70
CA MET A 169 1.40 -9.55 -12.83
C MET A 169 0.68 -9.61 -14.19
N THR A 170 -0.38 -10.41 -14.29
CA THR A 170 -1.17 -10.50 -15.53
C THR A 170 -1.75 -9.14 -15.90
N GLY A 171 -2.36 -8.43 -14.94
CA GLY A 171 -2.89 -7.09 -15.18
C GLY A 171 -1.82 -6.10 -15.62
N CYS A 172 -0.66 -6.09 -14.94
CA CYS A 172 0.47 -5.22 -15.29
C CYS A 172 1.01 -5.51 -16.69
N ILE A 173 1.21 -6.80 -17.04
CA ILE A 173 1.72 -7.20 -18.35
C ILE A 173 0.74 -6.83 -19.46
N VAL A 174 -0.55 -7.12 -19.28
CA VAL A 174 -1.59 -6.77 -20.26
C VAL A 174 -1.64 -5.27 -20.47
N ASN A 175 -1.57 -4.48 -19.41
CA ASN A 175 -1.56 -3.03 -19.54
C ASN A 175 -0.32 -2.52 -20.29
N ILE A 176 0.89 -2.95 -19.92
CA ILE A 176 2.15 -2.55 -20.58
C ILE A 176 2.10 -2.85 -22.10
N ILE A 177 1.47 -3.96 -22.50
CA ILE A 177 1.32 -4.32 -23.91
C ILE A 177 0.27 -3.44 -24.59
N LEU A 178 -0.87 -3.20 -23.93
CA LEU A 178 -1.99 -2.45 -24.51
C LEU A 178 -1.76 -0.93 -24.56
N ASP A 179 -0.98 -0.37 -23.66
CA ASP A 179 -0.69 1.06 -23.63
C ASP A 179 -0.21 1.59 -24.98
N PRO A 180 0.92 1.11 -25.57
CA PRO A 180 1.37 1.62 -26.85
C PRO A 180 0.40 1.30 -27.99
N LEU A 181 -0.30 0.17 -27.95
CA LEU A 181 -1.25 -0.23 -28.99
C LEU A 181 -2.45 0.72 -29.03
N LEU A 182 -3.04 1.04 -27.88
CA LEU A 182 -4.26 1.87 -27.82
C LEU A 182 -3.93 3.37 -27.82
N ILE A 183 -2.84 3.78 -27.18
CA ILE A 183 -2.43 5.19 -27.15
C ILE A 183 -2.06 5.69 -28.54
N PHE A 184 -1.22 4.95 -29.27
CA PHE A 184 -0.67 5.39 -30.55
C PHE A 184 -1.37 4.81 -31.77
N GLY A 185 -2.24 3.83 -31.58
CA GLY A 185 -2.98 3.18 -32.69
C GLY A 185 -2.07 2.28 -33.52
N ILE A 186 -1.36 1.36 -32.85
CA ILE A 186 -0.44 0.42 -33.54
C ILE A 186 -1.22 -0.80 -34.03
N GLY A 187 -1.01 -1.19 -35.27
CA GLY A 187 -1.65 -2.34 -35.89
C GLY A 187 -3.15 -2.09 -36.19
N PRO A 188 -4.07 -2.98 -35.78
CA PRO A 188 -5.50 -2.84 -36.07
C PRO A 188 -6.22 -1.88 -35.09
N PHE A 189 -5.53 -1.32 -34.12
CA PHE A 189 -6.13 -0.49 -33.08
C PHE A 189 -6.23 0.99 -33.49
N PRO A 190 -7.35 1.68 -33.17
CA PRO A 190 -7.45 3.12 -33.40
C PRO A 190 -6.55 3.90 -32.44
N LYS A 191 -6.05 5.05 -32.88
CA LYS A 191 -5.31 5.98 -32.01
C LYS A 191 -6.26 6.66 -31.02
N MET A 192 -6.18 6.30 -29.75
CA MET A 192 -7.09 6.77 -28.70
C MET A 192 -6.45 7.80 -27.75
N GLY A 193 -5.12 7.98 -27.78
CA GLY A 193 -4.43 8.91 -26.87
C GLY A 193 -4.69 8.57 -25.40
N ILE A 194 -5.10 9.55 -24.59
CA ILE A 194 -5.30 9.38 -23.15
C ILE A 194 -6.44 8.40 -22.81
N ASP A 195 -7.46 8.30 -23.65
CA ASP A 195 -8.55 7.33 -23.48
C ASP A 195 -8.01 5.90 -23.66
N GLY A 196 -7.02 5.72 -24.56
CA GLY A 196 -6.32 4.46 -24.76
C GLY A 196 -5.55 4.03 -23.51
N ALA A 197 -4.85 4.93 -22.85
CA ALA A 197 -4.18 4.64 -21.57
C ALA A 197 -5.18 4.23 -20.47
N ALA A 198 -6.30 4.96 -20.35
CA ALA A 198 -7.35 4.63 -19.40
C ALA A 198 -7.98 3.26 -19.67
N LEU A 199 -8.23 2.95 -20.95
CA LEU A 199 -8.82 1.68 -21.37
C LEU A 199 -7.84 0.51 -21.17
N ALA A 200 -6.54 0.69 -21.49
CA ALA A 200 -5.51 -0.30 -21.24
C ALA A 200 -5.42 -0.66 -19.75
N THR A 201 -5.48 0.36 -18.87
CA THR A 201 -5.56 0.16 -17.41
C THR A 201 -6.80 -0.65 -17.04
N GLY A 202 -7.98 -0.29 -17.56
CA GLY A 202 -9.22 -1.01 -17.31
C GLY A 202 -9.20 -2.47 -17.77
N ILE A 203 -8.69 -2.74 -18.97
CA ILE A 203 -8.55 -4.10 -19.52
C ILE A 203 -7.55 -4.91 -18.69
N GLY A 204 -6.45 -4.30 -18.26
CA GLY A 204 -5.50 -4.92 -17.34
C GLY A 204 -6.18 -5.39 -16.06
N GLN A 205 -7.05 -4.55 -15.46
CA GLN A 205 -7.80 -4.92 -14.26
C GLN A 205 -8.83 -6.03 -14.52
N VAL A 206 -9.51 -6.01 -15.67
CA VAL A 206 -10.40 -7.11 -16.08
C VAL A 206 -9.62 -8.42 -16.24
N SER A 207 -8.44 -8.37 -16.86
CA SER A 207 -7.58 -9.56 -17.03
C SER A 207 -7.12 -10.13 -15.68
N THR A 208 -6.77 -9.26 -14.73
CA THR A 208 -6.49 -9.64 -13.34
C THR A 208 -7.68 -10.36 -12.71
N LEU A 209 -8.88 -9.76 -12.81
CA LEU A 209 -10.10 -10.34 -12.25
C LEU A 209 -10.41 -11.70 -12.88
N LEU A 210 -10.35 -11.80 -14.19
CA LEU A 210 -10.61 -13.07 -14.91
C LEU A 210 -9.66 -14.17 -14.43
N LEU A 211 -8.37 -13.87 -14.32
CA LEU A 211 -7.41 -14.86 -13.81
C LEU A 211 -7.72 -15.25 -12.37
N TYR A 212 -8.08 -14.30 -11.50
CA TYR A 212 -8.47 -14.63 -10.12
C TYR A 212 -9.71 -15.50 -10.06
N VAL A 213 -10.73 -15.24 -10.86
CA VAL A 213 -11.95 -16.06 -10.94
C VAL A 213 -11.61 -17.48 -11.41
N VAL A 214 -10.78 -17.62 -12.45
CA VAL A 214 -10.31 -18.92 -12.94
C VAL A 214 -9.53 -19.66 -11.86
N LEU A 215 -8.57 -18.99 -11.21
CA LEU A 215 -7.78 -19.59 -10.13
C LEU A 215 -8.65 -19.98 -8.93
N TYR A 216 -9.67 -19.19 -8.61
CA TYR A 216 -10.61 -19.50 -7.54
C TYR A 216 -11.44 -20.74 -7.86
N ALA A 217 -11.96 -20.85 -9.09
CA ALA A 217 -12.74 -21.99 -9.53
C ALA A 217 -11.93 -23.31 -9.60
N VAL A 218 -10.68 -23.21 -10.16
CA VAL A 218 -9.82 -24.40 -10.37
C VAL A 218 -9.15 -24.84 -9.08
N LYS A 219 -8.58 -23.90 -8.30
CA LYS A 219 -7.79 -24.26 -7.11
C LYS A 219 -8.60 -24.41 -5.84
N LYS A 220 -9.86 -24.05 -5.85
CA LYS A 220 -10.81 -24.16 -4.71
C LYS A 220 -10.13 -23.81 -3.38
N PRO A 221 -9.97 -22.52 -3.02
CA PRO A 221 -9.39 -22.14 -1.74
C PRO A 221 -10.24 -22.70 -0.59
N SER A 222 -9.65 -22.82 0.59
CA SER A 222 -10.34 -23.30 1.79
C SER A 222 -11.50 -22.42 2.25
N VAL A 223 -11.53 -21.19 1.79
CA VAL A 223 -12.58 -20.20 2.07
C VAL A 223 -13.48 -20.08 0.83
N THR A 224 -14.80 -20.12 1.08
CA THR A 224 -15.81 -20.11 0.00
C THR A 224 -16.69 -18.87 0.07
N ILE A 225 -16.86 -18.21 -1.09
CA ILE A 225 -17.88 -17.16 -1.29
C ILE A 225 -19.17 -17.90 -1.69
N ASN A 226 -20.19 -17.88 -0.81
CA ASN A 226 -21.43 -18.61 -1.05
C ASN A 226 -22.63 -17.86 -0.49
N ARG A 227 -23.78 -17.94 -1.20
CA ARG A 227 -25.05 -17.33 -0.79
C ARG A 227 -25.54 -17.79 0.59
N ARG A 228 -25.13 -18.97 1.06
CA ARG A 228 -25.43 -19.48 2.40
C ARG A 228 -24.93 -18.53 3.51
N TYR A 229 -23.83 -17.82 3.27
CA TYR A 229 -23.16 -16.91 4.23
C TYR A 229 -23.59 -15.45 4.07
N LEU A 230 -24.68 -15.16 3.35
CA LEU A 230 -25.22 -13.80 3.18
C LEU A 230 -25.95 -13.28 4.42
N LYS A 231 -26.24 -14.16 5.38
CA LYS A 231 -26.91 -13.79 6.62
C LYS A 231 -26.09 -12.73 7.35
N ARG A 232 -26.70 -11.58 7.64
CA ARG A 232 -26.04 -10.45 8.29
C ARG A 232 -25.37 -10.86 9.59
N ASN A 233 -24.06 -10.65 9.68
CA ASN A 233 -23.26 -10.88 10.88
C ASN A 233 -22.55 -9.59 11.27
N LYS A 234 -23.22 -8.77 12.13
CA LYS A 234 -22.71 -7.47 12.56
C LYS A 234 -21.34 -7.54 13.22
N ALA A 235 -21.00 -8.67 13.88
CA ALA A 235 -19.71 -8.82 14.55
C ALA A 235 -18.57 -8.95 13.52
N ILE A 236 -18.77 -9.75 12.47
CA ILE A 236 -17.79 -9.90 11.38
C ILE A 236 -17.70 -8.60 10.57
N ASP A 237 -18.84 -8.00 10.21
CA ASP A 237 -18.87 -6.73 9.47
C ASP A 237 -18.10 -5.64 10.21
N ARG A 238 -18.34 -5.50 11.52
CA ARG A 238 -17.62 -4.53 12.35
C ARG A 238 -16.11 -4.80 12.37
N LYS A 239 -15.68 -6.06 12.43
CA LYS A 239 -14.25 -6.41 12.40
C LYS A 239 -13.61 -6.03 11.07
N LEU A 240 -14.28 -6.26 9.93
CA LEU A 240 -13.79 -5.89 8.60
C LEU A 240 -13.50 -4.38 8.52
N TYR A 241 -14.45 -3.55 8.94
CA TYR A 241 -14.29 -2.10 8.93
C TYR A 241 -13.36 -1.58 10.00
N PHE A 242 -13.30 -2.22 11.18
CA PHE A 242 -12.43 -1.82 12.29
C PHE A 242 -10.94 -1.94 11.95
N VAL A 243 -10.60 -2.80 11.00
CA VAL A 243 -9.24 -2.90 10.44
C VAL A 243 -9.14 -2.15 9.13
N GLY A 244 -10.15 -2.25 8.26
CA GLY A 244 -10.12 -1.71 6.92
C GLY A 244 -10.07 -0.17 6.86
N ILE A 245 -10.91 0.52 7.64
CA ILE A 245 -10.92 2.00 7.67
C ILE A 245 -9.58 2.56 8.17
N PRO A 246 -9.04 2.11 9.33
CA PRO A 246 -7.71 2.54 9.76
C PRO A 246 -6.62 2.27 8.73
N ALA A 247 -6.62 1.11 8.08
CA ALA A 247 -5.64 0.78 7.05
C ALA A 247 -5.77 1.70 5.82
N SER A 248 -6.99 2.08 5.42
CA SER A 248 -7.20 3.06 4.34
C SER A 248 -6.63 4.44 4.70
N ILE A 249 -6.85 4.90 5.92
CA ILE A 249 -6.30 6.17 6.42
C ILE A 249 -4.77 6.10 6.45
N ASN A 250 -4.18 4.99 6.91
CA ASN A 250 -2.74 4.78 6.91
C ASN A 250 -2.11 4.97 5.52
N LEU A 251 -2.78 4.51 4.47
CA LEU A 251 -2.33 4.66 3.09
C LEU A 251 -2.47 6.09 2.55
N ALA A 252 -3.37 6.89 3.11
CA ALA A 252 -3.58 8.28 2.71
C ALA A 252 -2.66 9.28 3.46
N LEU A 253 -2.24 8.98 4.69
CA LEU A 253 -1.43 9.86 5.54
C LEU A 253 -0.11 10.36 4.90
N PRO A 254 0.66 9.55 4.15
CA PRO A 254 1.85 10.03 3.47
C PRO A 254 1.59 11.20 2.51
N SER A 255 0.43 11.25 1.86
CA SER A 255 0.08 12.35 0.96
C SER A 255 -0.08 13.68 1.72
N LEU A 256 -0.69 13.64 2.91
CA LEU A 256 -0.78 14.81 3.80
C LEU A 256 0.61 15.29 4.22
N LEU A 257 1.48 14.36 4.61
CA LEU A 257 2.86 14.68 4.99
C LEU A 257 3.61 15.36 3.85
N VAL A 258 3.60 14.77 2.64
CA VAL A 258 4.30 15.31 1.46
C VAL A 258 3.81 16.72 1.15
N SER A 259 2.50 16.95 1.17
CA SER A 259 1.92 18.27 0.92
C SER A 259 2.35 19.31 1.96
N SER A 260 2.35 18.93 3.25
CA SER A 260 2.78 19.81 4.34
C SER A 260 4.27 20.17 4.25
N LEU A 261 5.13 19.18 3.98
CA LEU A 261 6.57 19.41 3.84
C LEU A 261 6.91 20.23 2.57
N ASN A 262 6.21 19.99 1.47
CA ASN A 262 6.35 20.79 0.26
C ASN A 262 6.01 22.27 0.51
N ALA A 263 4.91 22.54 1.23
CA ALA A 263 4.54 23.91 1.59
C ALA A 263 5.62 24.60 2.45
N MET A 264 6.22 23.88 3.41
CA MET A 264 7.33 24.40 4.22
C MET A 264 8.57 24.67 3.38
N LEU A 265 8.97 23.72 2.50
CA LEU A 265 10.19 23.83 1.69
C LEU A 265 10.07 24.87 0.58
N ALA A 266 8.88 25.06 0.00
CA ALA A 266 8.61 26.06 -1.02
C ALA A 266 8.88 27.50 -0.52
N SER A 267 8.74 27.75 0.79
CA SER A 267 9.05 29.04 1.39
C SER A 267 10.56 29.38 1.40
N PHE A 268 11.43 28.38 1.22
CA PHE A 268 12.88 28.57 1.15
C PHE A 268 13.37 28.60 -0.30
N SER A 269 13.08 27.57 -1.09
CA SER A 269 13.43 27.50 -2.51
C SER A 269 12.73 26.30 -3.18
N GLN A 270 12.43 26.44 -4.48
CA GLN A 270 11.94 25.34 -5.32
C GLN A 270 12.92 24.15 -5.41
N ILE A 271 14.21 24.39 -5.25
CA ILE A 271 15.24 23.34 -5.23
C ILE A 271 14.91 22.29 -4.13
N TYR A 272 14.53 22.74 -2.93
CA TYR A 272 14.22 21.83 -1.83
C TYR A 272 12.93 21.02 -2.07
N VAL A 273 11.94 21.58 -2.76
CA VAL A 273 10.74 20.86 -3.19
C VAL A 273 11.11 19.75 -4.17
N VAL A 274 11.99 20.04 -5.15
CA VAL A 274 12.51 19.03 -6.07
C VAL A 274 13.26 17.94 -5.32
N VAL A 275 14.13 18.29 -4.38
CA VAL A 275 14.89 17.35 -3.55
C VAL A 275 13.94 16.42 -2.78
N LEU A 276 12.87 16.94 -2.17
CA LEU A 276 11.88 16.13 -1.46
C LEU A 276 11.18 15.17 -2.42
N GLY A 277 10.81 15.64 -3.61
CA GLY A 277 10.20 14.79 -4.65
C GLY A 277 11.11 13.64 -5.09
N VAL A 278 12.40 13.92 -5.32
CA VAL A 278 13.41 12.90 -5.66
C VAL A 278 13.59 11.93 -4.50
N TYR A 279 13.66 12.43 -3.26
CA TYR A 279 13.74 11.59 -2.07
C TYR A 279 12.58 10.59 -2.00
N TYR A 280 11.32 11.02 -2.17
CA TYR A 280 10.17 10.12 -2.12
C TYR A 280 10.17 9.07 -3.23
N LYS A 281 10.65 9.40 -4.42
CA LYS A 281 10.85 8.41 -5.49
C LYS A 281 11.87 7.35 -5.08
N LEU A 282 13.03 7.76 -4.56
CA LEU A 282 14.05 6.85 -4.05
C LEU A 282 13.55 6.02 -2.87
N GLN A 283 12.87 6.64 -1.92
CA GLN A 283 12.29 5.97 -0.76
C GLN A 283 11.32 4.86 -1.18
N THR A 284 10.47 5.11 -2.19
CA THR A 284 9.54 4.10 -2.70
C THR A 284 10.28 2.83 -3.10
N PHE A 285 11.37 2.94 -3.87
CA PHE A 285 12.16 1.77 -4.28
C PHE A 285 12.87 1.08 -3.12
N LEU A 286 13.41 1.85 -2.19
CA LEU A 286 14.12 1.31 -1.02
C LEU A 286 13.19 0.58 -0.04
N TYR A 287 11.98 1.11 0.17
CA TYR A 287 10.99 0.54 1.09
C TYR A 287 10.15 -0.59 0.47
N LEU A 288 10.13 -0.71 -0.85
CA LEU A 288 9.30 -1.68 -1.56
C LEU A 288 9.57 -3.13 -1.13
N PRO A 289 10.83 -3.63 -1.01
CA PRO A 289 11.06 -4.99 -0.54
C PRO A 289 10.63 -5.19 0.93
N ALA A 290 10.84 -4.19 1.80
CA ALA A 290 10.42 -4.26 3.19
C ALA A 290 8.87 -4.32 3.30
N ASN A 291 8.16 -3.51 2.53
CA ASN A 291 6.70 -3.54 2.45
C ASN A 291 6.18 -4.90 1.92
N GLY A 292 6.85 -5.49 0.93
CA GLY A 292 6.52 -6.82 0.42
C GLY A 292 6.66 -7.91 1.48
N ILE A 293 7.72 -7.85 2.31
CA ILE A 293 7.91 -8.78 3.45
C ILE A 293 6.79 -8.59 4.47
N VAL A 294 6.44 -7.36 4.82
CA VAL A 294 5.35 -7.06 5.75
C VAL A 294 3.99 -7.54 5.20
N GLN A 295 3.73 -7.38 3.91
CA GLN A 295 2.53 -7.94 3.29
C GLN A 295 2.47 -9.47 3.40
N GLY A 296 3.60 -10.15 3.17
CA GLY A 296 3.70 -11.60 3.34
C GLY A 296 3.51 -12.05 4.80
N MET A 297 3.93 -11.24 5.76
CA MET A 297 3.78 -11.52 7.19
C MET A 297 2.32 -11.46 7.66
N ARG A 298 1.49 -10.52 7.15
CA ARG A 298 0.14 -10.26 7.66
C ARG A 298 -0.73 -11.51 7.81
N PRO A 299 -0.95 -12.34 6.79
CA PRO A 299 -1.79 -13.53 6.95
C PRO A 299 -1.18 -14.58 7.87
N ILE A 300 0.16 -14.70 7.89
CA ILE A 300 0.83 -15.69 8.75
C ILE A 300 0.64 -15.31 10.21
N ILE A 301 0.84 -14.03 10.56
CA ILE A 301 0.72 -13.56 11.94
C ILE A 301 -0.73 -13.62 12.40
N GLY A 302 -1.69 -13.25 11.53
CA GLY A 302 -3.14 -13.34 11.82
C GLY A 302 -3.60 -14.77 12.05
N TYR A 303 -3.18 -15.69 11.19
CA TYR A 303 -3.49 -17.13 11.33
C TYR A 303 -2.94 -17.69 12.64
N ASN A 304 -1.65 -17.48 12.93
CA ASN A 304 -1.04 -18.01 14.16
C ASN A 304 -1.63 -17.37 15.43
N TYR A 305 -2.06 -16.12 15.35
CA TYR A 305 -2.75 -15.45 16.46
C TYR A 305 -4.15 -16.05 16.70
N GLY A 306 -4.91 -16.33 15.65
CA GLY A 306 -6.16 -17.07 15.72
C GLY A 306 -5.99 -18.48 16.31
N ALA A 307 -4.91 -19.16 15.90
CA ALA A 307 -4.55 -20.49 16.42
C ALA A 307 -3.98 -20.49 17.86
N ALA A 308 -3.94 -19.33 18.53
CA ALA A 308 -3.37 -19.14 19.86
C ALA A 308 -1.86 -19.50 20.00
N GLU A 309 -1.12 -19.52 18.87
CA GLU A 309 0.32 -19.82 18.81
C GLU A 309 1.17 -18.57 19.12
N HIS A 310 1.06 -18.03 20.32
CA HIS A 310 1.66 -16.73 20.68
C HIS A 310 3.20 -16.71 20.58
N LYS A 311 3.87 -17.82 20.91
CA LYS A 311 5.33 -17.94 20.74
C LYS A 311 5.72 -17.81 19.27
N ARG A 312 4.90 -18.37 18.39
CA ARG A 312 5.12 -18.34 16.95
C ARG A 312 4.82 -16.97 16.37
N VAL A 313 3.76 -16.30 16.84
CA VAL A 313 3.46 -14.88 16.53
C VAL A 313 4.66 -13.98 16.83
N LYS A 314 5.24 -14.11 18.04
CA LYS A 314 6.46 -13.36 18.41
C LYS A 314 7.62 -13.67 17.46
N LYS A 315 7.89 -14.96 17.18
CA LYS A 315 8.99 -15.37 16.30
C LYS A 315 8.80 -14.85 14.87
N ILE A 316 7.55 -14.82 14.35
CA ILE A 316 7.22 -14.24 13.04
C ILE A 316 7.55 -12.74 13.03
N TYR A 317 7.13 -12.02 14.05
CA TYR A 317 7.41 -10.58 14.20
C TYR A 317 8.93 -10.32 14.27
N ASP A 318 9.65 -11.02 15.14
CA ASP A 318 11.09 -10.81 15.35
C ASP A 318 11.89 -11.08 14.05
N ILE A 319 11.60 -12.17 13.34
CA ILE A 319 12.27 -12.48 12.06
C ILE A 319 11.93 -11.44 11.00
N THR A 320 10.67 -11.02 10.90
CA THR A 320 10.25 -9.98 9.95
C THR A 320 10.97 -8.67 10.24
N LEU A 321 11.08 -8.30 11.52
CA LEU A 321 11.80 -7.10 11.95
C LEU A 321 13.28 -7.13 11.54
N VAL A 322 13.95 -8.27 11.73
CA VAL A 322 15.35 -8.43 11.32
C VAL A 322 15.51 -8.32 9.80
N LEU A 323 14.61 -8.93 9.04
CA LEU A 323 14.63 -8.86 7.57
C LEU A 323 14.40 -7.42 7.07
N THR A 324 13.40 -6.74 7.62
CA THR A 324 13.12 -5.33 7.24
C THR A 324 14.24 -4.40 7.66
N ALA A 325 14.82 -4.60 8.87
CA ALA A 325 15.97 -3.83 9.33
C ALA A 325 17.20 -4.04 8.43
N GLY A 326 17.45 -5.27 7.97
CA GLY A 326 18.52 -5.57 7.02
C GLY A 326 18.35 -4.84 5.68
N ILE A 327 17.12 -4.79 5.14
CA ILE A 327 16.81 -4.03 3.92
C ILE A 327 17.03 -2.53 4.16
N MET A 328 16.55 -2.00 5.29
CA MET A 328 16.71 -0.58 5.63
C MET A 328 18.17 -0.22 5.85
N LEU A 329 18.96 -1.12 6.43
CA LEU A 329 20.41 -0.96 6.57
C LEU A 329 21.09 -0.88 5.20
N PHE A 330 20.73 -1.78 4.28
CA PHE A 330 21.22 -1.71 2.90
C PHE A 330 20.85 -0.38 2.23
N GLY A 331 19.61 0.09 2.39
CA GLY A 331 19.16 1.39 1.89
C GLY A 331 19.94 2.56 2.52
N THR A 332 20.24 2.50 3.82
CA THR A 332 21.07 3.49 4.52
C THR A 332 22.49 3.54 3.95
N VAL A 333 23.14 2.37 3.82
CA VAL A 333 24.49 2.28 3.24
C VAL A 333 24.51 2.84 1.82
N LEU A 334 23.51 2.52 1.00
CA LEU A 334 23.40 3.01 -0.37
C LEU A 334 23.29 4.55 -0.41
N CYS A 335 22.42 5.13 0.43
CA CYS A 335 22.23 6.58 0.54
C CYS A 335 23.45 7.31 1.07
N LEU A 336 24.25 6.68 1.95
CA LEU A 336 25.48 7.28 2.49
C LEU A 336 26.66 7.17 1.51
N ALA A 337 26.78 6.02 0.81
CA ALA A 337 27.89 5.75 -0.10
C ALA A 337 27.76 6.44 -1.46
N LEU A 338 26.54 6.47 -2.02
CA LEU A 338 26.28 6.91 -3.40
C LEU A 338 25.25 8.06 -3.53
N PRO A 339 25.15 9.02 -2.60
CA PRO A 339 24.08 10.00 -2.61
C PRO A 339 24.12 10.89 -3.87
N HIS A 340 25.31 11.23 -4.35
CA HIS A 340 25.47 12.02 -5.59
C HIS A 340 24.91 11.28 -6.81
N LYS A 341 25.20 9.99 -6.97
CA LYS A 341 24.71 9.19 -8.10
C LYS A 341 23.20 9.00 -8.02
N LEU A 342 22.66 8.75 -6.83
CA LEU A 342 21.24 8.55 -6.62
C LEU A 342 20.41 9.80 -6.98
N ILE A 343 20.86 10.99 -6.56
CA ILE A 343 20.18 12.24 -6.93
C ILE A 343 20.42 12.57 -8.41
N GLY A 344 21.65 12.37 -8.91
CA GLY A 344 22.01 12.61 -10.31
C GLY A 344 21.26 11.78 -11.34
N MET A 345 20.60 10.68 -10.92
CA MET A 345 19.67 9.93 -11.80
C MET A 345 18.40 10.73 -12.15
N PHE A 346 18.09 11.78 -11.41
CA PHE A 346 16.83 12.54 -11.55
C PHE A 346 17.04 14.00 -11.97
N THR A 347 18.25 14.53 -11.86
CA THR A 347 18.55 15.94 -12.19
C THR A 347 20.03 16.13 -12.48
N ASP A 348 20.34 17.03 -13.41
CA ASP A 348 21.70 17.46 -13.74
C ASP A 348 22.08 18.79 -13.05
N ASN A 349 21.14 19.42 -12.32
CA ASN A 349 21.40 20.70 -11.64
C ASN A 349 22.33 20.49 -10.43
N PRO A 350 23.54 21.08 -10.41
CA PRO A 350 24.53 20.88 -9.34
C PRO A 350 24.03 21.33 -7.95
N GLU A 351 23.23 22.39 -7.87
CA GLU A 351 22.68 22.89 -6.62
C GLU A 351 21.68 21.90 -6.03
N THR A 352 20.78 21.36 -6.87
CA THR A 352 19.81 20.33 -6.48
C THR A 352 20.53 19.05 -6.05
N ILE A 353 21.60 18.65 -6.76
CA ILE A 353 22.40 17.47 -6.40
C ILE A 353 23.06 17.66 -5.03
N ASN A 354 23.66 18.84 -4.76
CA ASN A 354 24.31 19.12 -3.49
C ASN A 354 23.31 19.16 -2.32
N ALA A 355 22.18 19.81 -2.49
CA ALA A 355 21.11 19.86 -1.49
C ALA A 355 20.52 18.45 -1.24
N GLY A 356 20.29 17.68 -2.31
CA GLY A 356 19.78 16.31 -2.23
C GLY A 356 20.75 15.34 -1.57
N LYS A 357 22.05 15.45 -1.85
CA LYS A 357 23.10 14.68 -1.17
C LYS A 357 23.09 14.90 0.34
N LYS A 358 22.93 16.15 0.79
CA LYS A 358 22.81 16.48 2.21
C LYS A 358 21.54 15.90 2.81
N ALA A 359 20.40 16.10 2.14
CA ALA A 359 19.09 15.58 2.56
C ALA A 359 19.12 14.06 2.73
N LEU A 360 19.61 13.30 1.72
CA LEU A 360 19.67 11.84 1.78
C LEU A 360 20.51 11.33 2.95
N ARG A 361 21.65 11.95 3.21
CA ARG A 361 22.52 11.56 4.32
C ARG A 361 21.85 11.75 5.69
N ILE A 362 21.12 12.85 5.87
CA ILE A 362 20.43 13.15 7.12
C ILE A 362 19.23 12.20 7.30
N ILE A 363 18.39 12.08 6.29
CA ILE A 363 17.15 11.29 6.37
C ILE A 363 17.46 9.80 6.54
N SER A 364 18.46 9.28 5.83
CA SER A 364 18.81 7.86 5.87
C SER A 364 19.25 7.36 7.26
N ALA A 365 19.64 8.24 8.17
CA ALA A 365 19.91 7.91 9.57
C ALA A 365 18.69 7.31 10.29
N GLY A 366 17.47 7.65 9.84
CA GLY A 366 16.22 7.12 10.38
C GLY A 366 15.77 5.78 9.78
N PHE A 367 16.33 5.32 8.66
CA PHE A 367 15.80 4.16 7.93
C PHE A 367 15.80 2.87 8.74
N VAL A 368 16.91 2.52 9.36
CA VAL A 368 17.00 1.28 10.16
C VAL A 368 15.99 1.30 11.29
N VAL A 369 15.85 2.43 11.96
CA VAL A 369 14.92 2.60 13.08
C VAL A 369 13.47 2.54 12.60
N SER A 370 13.17 3.03 11.40
CA SER A 370 11.83 2.97 10.80
C SER A 370 11.30 1.54 10.60
N SER A 371 12.19 0.54 10.50
CA SER A 371 11.79 -0.87 10.39
C SER A 371 10.90 -1.32 11.55
N ILE A 372 11.09 -0.75 12.75
CA ILE A 372 10.27 -1.06 13.94
C ILE A 372 8.84 -0.59 13.72
N SER A 373 8.65 0.66 13.25
CA SER A 373 7.32 1.23 13.00
C SER A 373 6.60 0.51 11.85
N VAL A 374 7.31 0.25 10.76
CA VAL A 374 6.76 -0.43 9.56
C VAL A 374 6.34 -1.86 9.90
N THR A 375 7.20 -2.62 10.60
CA THR A 375 6.89 -4.01 10.97
C THR A 375 5.79 -4.07 12.02
N SER A 376 5.80 -3.19 13.04
CA SER A 376 4.76 -3.17 14.07
C SER A 376 3.39 -2.79 13.52
N SER A 377 3.32 -1.77 12.65
CA SER A 377 2.09 -1.35 11.99
C SER A 377 1.48 -2.49 11.17
N GLY A 378 2.30 -3.14 10.32
CA GLY A 378 1.85 -4.28 9.52
C GLY A 378 1.46 -5.50 10.34
N ALA A 379 2.16 -5.77 11.44
CA ALA A 379 1.83 -6.84 12.37
C ALA A 379 0.49 -6.59 13.07
N LEU A 380 0.25 -5.36 13.54
CA LEU A 380 -1.02 -4.96 14.16
C LEU A 380 -2.20 -5.10 13.18
N GLU A 381 -2.02 -4.69 11.92
CA GLU A 381 -3.02 -4.91 10.88
C GLU A 381 -3.32 -6.40 10.69
N GLY A 382 -2.29 -7.25 10.59
CA GLY A 382 -2.45 -8.69 10.49
C GLY A 382 -3.11 -9.34 11.71
N LEU A 383 -2.92 -8.76 12.91
CA LEU A 383 -3.56 -9.18 14.16
C LEU A 383 -5.02 -8.68 14.30
N GLY A 384 -5.54 -7.96 13.31
CA GLY A 384 -6.87 -7.35 13.38
C GLY A 384 -6.94 -6.11 14.27
N LYS A 385 -5.81 -5.48 14.57
CA LYS A 385 -5.67 -4.30 15.44
C LYS A 385 -5.38 -3.04 14.61
N GLY A 386 -6.32 -2.71 13.72
CA GLY A 386 -6.16 -1.61 12.76
C GLY A 386 -6.07 -0.24 13.43
N VAL A 387 -6.81 -0.01 14.52
CA VAL A 387 -6.79 1.28 15.23
C VAL A 387 -5.42 1.53 15.86
N GLU A 388 -4.82 0.51 16.47
CA GLU A 388 -3.47 0.60 17.04
C GLU A 388 -2.42 0.89 15.95
N SER A 389 -2.56 0.29 14.75
CA SER A 389 -1.73 0.62 13.59
C SER A 389 -1.90 2.07 13.15
N LEU A 390 -3.15 2.56 13.12
CA LEU A 390 -3.44 3.95 12.76
C LEU A 390 -2.84 4.94 13.76
N ILE A 391 -2.88 4.64 15.06
CA ILE A 391 -2.26 5.49 16.08
C ILE A 391 -0.75 5.66 15.81
N ILE A 392 -0.05 4.57 15.48
CA ILE A 392 1.36 4.63 15.11
C ILE A 392 1.57 5.56 13.90
N SER A 393 0.77 5.40 12.86
CA SER A 393 0.90 6.18 11.63
C SER A 393 0.53 7.66 11.82
N LEU A 394 -0.51 7.95 12.59
CA LEU A 394 -0.88 9.33 12.94
C LEU A 394 0.22 10.01 13.76
N CYS A 395 0.77 9.32 14.76
CA CYS A 395 1.90 9.84 15.52
C CYS A 395 3.08 10.15 14.60
N ARG A 396 3.44 9.20 13.72
CA ARG A 396 4.57 9.34 12.80
C ARG A 396 4.37 10.48 11.81
N TYR A 397 3.27 10.48 11.05
CA TYR A 397 3.08 11.36 9.89
C TYR A 397 2.46 12.70 10.22
N ALA A 398 1.66 12.82 11.28
CA ALA A 398 0.96 14.07 11.59
C ALA A 398 1.47 14.72 12.88
N VAL A 399 1.54 13.96 13.98
CA VAL A 399 1.78 14.52 15.32
C VAL A 399 3.26 14.82 15.57
N ILE A 400 4.18 14.02 15.01
CA ILE A 400 5.61 14.18 15.29
C ILE A 400 6.30 14.91 14.15
N ILE A 401 6.29 14.34 12.91
CA ILE A 401 7.16 14.88 11.85
C ILE A 401 6.76 16.29 11.40
N ILE A 402 5.47 16.60 11.24
CA ILE A 402 5.02 17.92 10.77
C ILE A 402 5.37 19.01 11.79
N PRO A 403 5.00 18.90 13.09
CA PRO A 403 5.38 19.90 14.09
C PRO A 403 6.90 20.00 14.29
N THR A 404 7.62 18.87 14.30
CA THR A 404 9.08 18.86 14.41
C THR A 404 9.73 19.58 13.24
N ALA A 405 9.29 19.30 12.01
CA ALA A 405 9.77 20.01 10.81
C ALA A 405 9.49 21.50 10.90
N PHE A 406 8.28 21.90 11.32
CA PHE A 406 7.91 23.29 11.49
C PHE A 406 8.79 24.02 12.52
N VAL A 407 9.08 23.41 13.65
CA VAL A 407 9.96 24.00 14.68
C VAL A 407 11.41 24.05 14.20
N LEU A 408 11.93 22.94 13.65
CA LEU A 408 13.32 22.88 13.22
C LEU A 408 13.63 23.75 12.01
N THR A 409 12.67 24.05 11.15
CA THR A 409 12.86 25.00 10.05
C THR A 409 13.10 26.44 10.53
N ARG A 410 12.62 26.80 11.72
CA ARG A 410 12.89 28.11 12.35
C ARG A 410 14.34 28.25 12.86
N ILE A 411 15.00 27.11 13.12
CA ILE A 411 16.35 27.07 13.70
C ILE A 411 17.39 26.75 12.61
N PHE A 412 17.11 25.80 11.75
CA PHE A 412 18.06 25.25 10.78
C PHE A 412 17.67 25.51 9.31
N GLY A 413 16.66 26.35 9.05
CA GLY A 413 16.18 26.58 7.70
C GLY A 413 15.63 25.28 7.06
N ALA A 414 15.84 25.09 5.75
CA ALA A 414 15.37 23.91 5.02
C ALA A 414 15.92 22.58 5.58
N ASP A 415 17.14 22.60 6.17
CA ASP A 415 17.72 21.40 6.79
C ASP A 415 16.92 20.90 8.00
N GLY A 416 16.12 21.76 8.61
CA GLY A 416 15.21 21.39 9.68
C GLY A 416 14.20 20.32 9.26
N VAL A 417 13.72 20.35 8.00
CA VAL A 417 12.83 19.34 7.45
C VAL A 417 13.52 17.98 7.40
N TRP A 418 14.79 17.93 6.93
CA TRP A 418 15.51 16.67 6.83
C TRP A 418 15.80 16.05 8.21
N ASN A 419 16.11 16.88 9.19
CA ASN A 419 16.32 16.42 10.56
C ASN A 419 15.03 15.93 11.22
N ALA A 420 13.88 16.48 10.88
CA ALA A 420 12.60 16.00 11.41
C ALA A 420 12.31 14.53 11.06
N PHE A 421 12.82 14.00 9.94
CA PHE A 421 12.60 12.61 9.55
C PHE A 421 13.20 11.62 10.56
N TRP A 422 14.51 11.70 10.86
CA TRP A 422 15.13 10.73 11.76
C TRP A 422 14.62 10.87 13.20
N ILE A 423 14.31 12.09 13.65
CA ILE A 423 13.70 12.33 14.98
C ILE A 423 12.31 11.68 15.05
N ALA A 424 11.50 11.88 14.02
CA ALA A 424 10.18 11.26 13.95
C ALA A 424 10.26 9.73 13.89
N GLU A 425 11.21 9.16 13.16
CA GLU A 425 11.43 7.71 13.12
C GLU A 425 11.83 7.16 14.48
N ALA A 426 12.75 7.83 15.20
CA ALA A 426 13.17 7.41 16.54
C ALA A 426 12.00 7.45 17.54
N ALA A 427 11.23 8.53 17.58
CA ALA A 427 10.07 8.66 18.45
C ALA A 427 8.97 7.65 18.09
N SER A 428 8.70 7.48 16.80
CA SER A 428 7.69 6.53 16.31
C SER A 428 8.08 5.08 16.60
N ALA A 429 9.36 4.73 16.54
CA ALA A 429 9.83 3.40 16.89
C ALA A 429 9.55 3.05 18.38
N VAL A 430 9.78 4.01 19.29
CA VAL A 430 9.42 3.83 20.71
C VAL A 430 7.93 3.64 20.89
N ILE A 431 7.12 4.52 20.29
CA ILE A 431 5.65 4.42 20.34
C ILE A 431 5.19 3.06 19.78
N SER A 432 5.72 2.67 18.62
CA SER A 432 5.37 1.40 17.96
C SER A 432 5.69 0.18 18.82
N ALA A 433 6.87 0.18 19.45
CA ALA A 433 7.26 -0.91 20.35
C ALA A 433 6.34 -1.00 21.58
N VAL A 434 5.95 0.14 22.15
CA VAL A 434 5.03 0.19 23.30
C VAL A 434 3.61 -0.25 22.90
N VAL A 435 3.09 0.28 21.79
CA VAL A 435 1.74 -0.06 21.30
C VAL A 435 1.67 -1.55 20.94
N TYR A 436 2.67 -2.07 20.22
CA TYR A 436 2.73 -3.49 19.87
C TYR A 436 2.79 -4.39 21.11
N LYS A 437 3.67 -4.09 22.08
CA LYS A 437 3.78 -4.86 23.32
C LYS A 437 2.48 -4.87 24.11
N LYS A 438 1.83 -3.73 24.26
CA LYS A 438 0.51 -3.63 24.95
C LYS A 438 -0.56 -4.42 24.20
N ALA A 439 -0.60 -4.28 22.87
CA ALA A 439 -1.59 -4.93 22.04
C ALA A 439 -1.49 -6.46 22.06
N VAL A 440 -0.27 -7.02 22.10
CA VAL A 440 -0.04 -8.47 22.16
C VAL A 440 -0.06 -8.99 23.59
N GLY A 441 0.45 -8.22 24.57
CA GLY A 441 0.63 -8.64 25.97
C GLY A 441 -0.67 -8.75 26.77
N ASN A 442 -1.68 -7.91 26.51
CA ASN A 442 -2.94 -7.92 27.29
C ASN A 442 -3.73 -9.25 27.20
N LYS A 443 -3.59 -10.02 26.12
CA LYS A 443 -4.23 -11.33 26.01
C LYS A 443 -3.42 -12.48 26.62
N LEU A 444 -2.12 -12.32 26.78
CA LEU A 444 -1.28 -13.29 27.51
C LEU A 444 -1.63 -13.33 29.01
N ASN A 445 -2.02 -12.18 29.57
CA ASN A 445 -2.38 -12.09 30.99
C ASN A 445 -3.84 -12.48 31.28
N SER A 446 -4.79 -12.21 30.36
CA SER A 446 -6.19 -12.60 30.56
C SER A 446 -6.42 -14.12 30.55
N ARG A 447 -5.73 -14.87 29.68
CA ARG A 447 -5.82 -16.33 29.64
C ARG A 447 -5.02 -17.04 30.74
N ARG A 448 -3.96 -16.43 31.29
CA ARG A 448 -3.34 -16.94 32.52
C ARG A 448 -4.29 -16.85 33.72
N ALA A 449 -5.14 -15.84 33.75
CA ALA A 449 -6.18 -15.74 34.77
C ALA A 449 -7.30 -16.78 34.60
N GLU A 450 -7.69 -17.11 33.35
CA GLU A 450 -8.72 -18.13 33.05
C GLU A 450 -8.20 -19.57 33.17
N SER A 451 -6.89 -19.82 33.10
CA SER A 451 -6.32 -21.18 33.27
C SER A 451 -5.99 -21.52 34.72
N ASN A 452 -6.13 -20.56 35.63
CA ASN A 452 -5.94 -20.76 37.07
C ASN A 452 -7.26 -20.85 37.84
N TYR A 453 -8.38 -20.97 37.17
CA TYR A 453 -9.71 -21.35 37.67
C TYR A 453 -10.18 -22.61 36.94
#